data_2b59ad79b0eb07d3db956499170c5629
#
_entry.id   2b59ad79b0eb07d3db956499170c5629
#
_cell.length_a   1.000
_cell.length_b   1.000
_cell.length_c   1.000
_cell.angle_alpha   90.00
_cell.angle_beta   90.00
_cell.angle_gamma   90.00
#
_symmetry.space_group_name_H-M   'P 1'
#
loop_
_entity.id
_entity.type
_entity.pdbx_description
1 polymer ?
#
loop_
_entity_poly.entity_id
_entity_poly.type
_entity_poly.pdbx_seq_one_letter_code
_entity_poly.pdbx_strand_id
1 'polypeptide(L)'
;MADSALTPGFSCYLKNLFAAHHLDIAVLGCYLNLATPDQAVLEKNVHRYMAHIRMASLLGAGVVGTETGAVNESYSFEERNHSEEALDIFIKNVRPVVQYAEKMGVILAIEPVYKHIVCNPKRARKVLDEIGSPNLQIIFDPVNLLDISNYKERESIIAEAIEVLGEDIAVIHIKDFIVKDGALVSVAVGTGEMDYTQIIRFIKEKKPYIHTTLENTTPENAVQAKAYIQKLYDTCQIK
;
A
#
# COMPACT_ATOMS: atom_id res chain seq x y z
N MET A 1 8.39 14.68 -4.41
CA MET A 1 7.83 15.94 -5.00
C MET A 1 8.05 17.06 -3.99
N ALA A 2 8.51 18.25 -4.41
CA ALA A 2 8.69 19.39 -3.50
C ALA A 2 7.33 19.94 -3.04
N ASP A 3 7.25 20.53 -1.84
CA ASP A 3 6.00 21.10 -1.31
C ASP A 3 5.41 22.17 -2.21
N SER A 4 6.28 22.98 -2.82
CA SER A 4 5.90 24.02 -3.79
C SER A 4 5.21 23.50 -5.05
N ALA A 5 5.34 22.21 -5.37
CA ALA A 5 4.70 21.59 -6.52
C ALA A 5 3.28 21.09 -6.20
N LEU A 6 2.88 20.98 -4.94
CA LEU A 6 1.55 20.51 -4.54
C LEU A 6 0.48 21.62 -4.69
N THR A 7 0.34 22.14 -5.89
CA THR A 7 -0.58 23.26 -6.21
C THR A 7 -1.77 22.79 -7.05
N PRO A 8 -2.92 23.48 -6.98
CA PRO A 8 -4.08 23.15 -7.81
C PRO A 8 -3.77 23.18 -9.32
N GLY A 9 -3.02 24.18 -9.77
CA GLY A 9 -2.66 24.32 -11.20
C GLY A 9 -1.82 23.14 -11.68
N PHE A 10 -0.83 22.71 -10.89
CA PHE A 10 -0.01 21.55 -11.25
C PHE A 10 -0.80 20.24 -11.20
N SER A 11 -1.71 20.09 -10.24
CA SER A 11 -2.61 18.92 -10.18
C SER A 11 -3.47 18.83 -11.45
N CYS A 12 -4.09 19.94 -11.89
CA CYS A 12 -4.89 19.97 -13.11
C CYS A 12 -4.05 19.72 -14.37
N TYR A 13 -2.84 20.27 -14.43
CA TYR A 13 -1.91 20.00 -15.52
C TYR A 13 -1.57 18.51 -15.63
N LEU A 14 -1.18 17.88 -14.51
CA LEU A 14 -0.87 16.44 -14.48
C LEU A 14 -2.10 15.58 -14.84
N LYS A 15 -3.27 15.91 -14.30
CA LYS A 15 -4.51 15.20 -14.64
C LYS A 15 -4.74 15.17 -16.16
N ASN A 16 -4.63 16.33 -16.80
CA ASN A 16 -4.82 16.43 -18.25
C ASN A 16 -3.71 15.71 -19.04
N LEU A 17 -2.47 15.77 -18.55
CA LEU A 17 -1.35 15.07 -19.16
C LEU A 17 -1.53 13.55 -19.14
N PHE A 18 -1.85 12.96 -17.97
CA PHE A 18 -2.12 11.54 -17.86
C PHE A 18 -3.32 11.10 -18.69
N ALA A 19 -4.41 11.86 -18.65
CA ALA A 19 -5.60 11.59 -19.46
C ALA A 19 -5.32 11.60 -20.97
N ALA A 20 -4.49 12.53 -21.44
CA ALA A 20 -4.07 12.59 -22.86
C ALA A 20 -3.29 11.34 -23.31
N HIS A 21 -2.69 10.63 -22.37
CA HIS A 21 -1.97 9.37 -22.61
C HIS A 21 -2.79 8.13 -22.22
N HIS A 22 -4.08 8.26 -21.91
CA HIS A 22 -4.96 7.17 -21.46
C HIS A 22 -4.43 6.44 -20.22
N LEU A 23 -3.87 7.20 -19.26
CA LEU A 23 -3.32 6.68 -18.02
C LEU A 23 -4.16 7.17 -16.85
N ASP A 24 -4.53 6.25 -15.98
CA ASP A 24 -5.10 6.53 -14.67
C ASP A 24 -4.00 6.57 -13.60
N ILE A 25 -4.26 7.28 -12.51
CA ILE A 25 -3.35 7.35 -11.37
C ILE A 25 -3.93 6.48 -10.26
N ALA A 26 -3.43 5.27 -10.12
CA ALA A 26 -3.89 4.34 -9.10
C ALA A 26 -3.50 4.81 -7.69
N VAL A 27 -2.25 5.21 -7.50
CA VAL A 27 -1.70 5.58 -6.19
C VAL A 27 -0.92 6.89 -6.30
N LEU A 28 -1.21 7.83 -5.42
CA LEU A 28 -0.34 8.97 -5.12
C LEU A 28 0.39 8.68 -3.80
N GLY A 29 1.65 8.24 -3.88
CA GLY A 29 2.43 7.82 -2.72
C GLY A 29 2.86 8.98 -1.82
N CYS A 30 2.69 8.81 -0.50
CA CYS A 30 3.16 9.72 0.54
C CYS A 30 3.72 8.91 1.71
N TYR A 31 4.93 8.37 1.58
CA TYR A 31 5.55 7.45 2.52
C TYR A 31 6.35 8.19 3.59
N LEU A 32 5.64 8.77 4.57
CA LEU A 32 6.24 9.52 5.68
C LEU A 32 5.84 8.91 7.01
N ASN A 33 6.77 8.91 7.97
CA ASN A 33 6.57 8.31 9.28
C ASN A 33 5.55 9.09 10.12
N LEU A 34 4.38 8.47 10.38
CA LEU A 34 3.35 9.00 11.27
C LEU A 34 3.54 8.56 12.74
N ALA A 35 4.56 7.77 13.03
CA ALA A 35 4.89 7.34 14.39
C ALA A 35 6.26 7.83 14.87
N THR A 36 6.87 8.77 14.14
CA THR A 36 8.12 9.40 14.55
C THR A 36 8.00 10.01 15.96
N PRO A 37 9.00 9.84 16.84
CA PRO A 37 8.99 10.44 18.16
C PRO A 37 9.24 11.96 18.14
N ASP A 38 9.80 12.52 17.05
CA ASP A 38 9.99 13.94 16.88
C ASP A 38 8.66 14.62 16.50
N GLN A 39 8.13 15.43 17.44
CA GLN A 39 6.86 16.11 17.27
C GLN A 39 6.86 17.12 16.11
N ALA A 40 7.96 17.81 15.88
CA ALA A 40 8.06 18.78 14.79
C ALA A 40 8.08 18.08 13.41
N VAL A 41 8.74 16.94 13.32
CA VAL A 41 8.72 16.09 12.14
C VAL A 41 7.33 15.51 11.91
N LEU A 42 6.66 15.06 12.97
CA LEU A 42 5.29 14.53 12.89
C LEU A 42 4.32 15.58 12.34
N GLU A 43 4.33 16.79 12.87
CA GLU A 43 3.49 17.90 12.41
C GLU A 43 3.74 18.22 10.92
N LYS A 44 5.00 18.28 10.51
CA LYS A 44 5.38 18.45 9.11
C LYS A 44 4.87 17.32 8.23
N ASN A 45 4.98 16.08 8.68
CA ASN A 45 4.49 14.89 7.95
C ASN A 45 2.97 14.95 7.80
N VAL A 46 2.23 15.26 8.85
CA VAL A 46 0.75 15.40 8.79
C VAL A 46 0.34 16.48 7.78
N HIS A 47 0.99 17.65 7.81
CA HIS A 47 0.74 18.70 6.83
C HIS A 47 1.02 18.25 5.39
N ARG A 48 2.06 17.45 5.21
CA ARG A 48 2.42 16.88 3.91
C ARG A 48 1.37 15.88 3.40
N TYR A 49 0.85 15.01 4.28
CA TYR A 49 -0.27 14.13 3.94
C TYR A 49 -1.51 14.93 3.50
N MET A 50 -1.87 15.97 4.25
CA MET A 50 -2.99 16.84 3.88
C MET A 50 -2.80 17.51 2.52
N ALA A 51 -1.56 17.89 2.18
CA ALA A 51 -1.25 18.44 0.87
C ALA A 51 -1.38 17.40 -0.25
N HIS A 52 -0.93 16.15 -0.03
CA HIS A 52 -1.12 15.04 -0.97
C HIS A 52 -2.61 14.70 -1.15
N ILE A 53 -3.39 14.69 -0.07
CA ILE A 53 -4.83 14.44 -0.12
C ILE A 53 -5.54 15.50 -0.97
N ARG A 54 -5.22 16.80 -0.79
CA ARG A 54 -5.76 17.86 -1.67
C ARG A 54 -5.35 17.66 -3.13
N MET A 55 -4.09 17.31 -3.35
CA MET A 55 -3.60 17.04 -4.70
C MET A 55 -4.32 15.83 -5.31
N ALA A 56 -4.48 14.73 -4.57
CA ALA A 56 -5.17 13.54 -5.03
C ALA A 56 -6.63 13.81 -5.44
N SER A 57 -7.34 14.63 -4.64
CA SER A 57 -8.71 15.06 -4.96
C SER A 57 -8.80 15.80 -6.30
N LEU A 58 -7.88 16.71 -6.58
CA LEU A 58 -7.84 17.47 -7.83
C LEU A 58 -7.34 16.63 -9.02
N LEU A 59 -6.39 15.76 -8.76
CA LEU A 59 -5.74 14.91 -9.75
C LEU A 59 -6.66 13.76 -10.21
N GLY A 60 -7.54 13.32 -9.32
CA GLY A 60 -8.39 12.15 -9.53
C GLY A 60 -7.60 10.84 -9.31
N ALA A 61 -6.64 10.84 -8.37
CA ALA A 61 -5.93 9.63 -8.00
C ALA A 61 -6.86 8.67 -7.25
N GLY A 62 -6.67 7.36 -7.45
CA GLY A 62 -7.47 6.33 -6.80
C GLY A 62 -7.32 6.36 -5.29
N VAL A 63 -6.08 6.39 -4.78
CA VAL A 63 -5.78 6.51 -3.35
C VAL A 63 -4.56 7.41 -3.11
N VAL A 64 -4.43 7.93 -1.87
CA VAL A 64 -3.14 8.33 -1.31
C VAL A 64 -2.58 7.15 -0.53
N GLY A 65 -1.45 6.62 -0.98
CA GLY A 65 -0.81 5.42 -0.41
C GLY A 65 0.27 5.75 0.60
N THR A 66 0.36 4.96 1.66
CA THR A 66 1.43 5.04 2.67
C THR A 66 1.67 3.70 3.34
N GLU A 67 2.91 3.47 3.77
CA GLU A 67 3.26 2.49 4.79
C GLU A 67 2.98 3.03 6.20
N THR A 68 3.20 2.21 7.23
CA THR A 68 2.75 2.54 8.59
C THR A 68 3.86 2.99 9.53
N GLY A 69 5.10 3.07 9.04
CA GLY A 69 6.21 3.70 9.75
C GLY A 69 6.85 2.85 10.84
N ALA A 70 7.64 3.54 11.67
CA ALA A 70 8.39 3.00 12.79
C ALA A 70 8.40 3.99 13.96
N VAL A 71 8.58 3.50 15.19
CA VAL A 71 8.62 4.33 16.41
C VAL A 71 9.96 5.03 16.64
N ASN A 72 10.80 5.12 15.60
CA ASN A 72 12.10 5.78 15.62
C ASN A 72 12.23 6.78 14.47
N GLU A 73 13.25 7.66 14.57
CA GLU A 73 13.50 8.70 13.55
C GLU A 73 14.08 8.15 12.24
N SER A 74 14.76 7.01 12.32
CA SER A 74 15.43 6.40 11.16
C SER A 74 14.49 5.63 10.23
N TYR A 75 13.21 5.50 10.59
CA TYR A 75 12.22 4.69 9.85
C TYR A 75 12.67 3.23 9.68
N SER A 76 13.41 2.71 10.65
CA SER A 76 13.99 1.37 10.59
C SER A 76 13.22 0.36 11.44
N PHE A 77 13.38 -0.91 11.09
CA PHE A 77 12.83 -2.00 11.90
C PHE A 77 13.50 -2.07 13.27
N GLU A 78 12.68 -2.16 14.30
CA GLU A 78 13.03 -2.62 15.63
C GLU A 78 11.85 -3.40 16.23
N GLU A 79 12.10 -4.31 17.15
CA GLU A 79 11.03 -5.16 17.73
C GLU A 79 9.90 -4.35 18.37
N ARG A 80 10.21 -3.17 18.87
CA ARG A 80 9.23 -2.25 19.45
C ARG A 80 8.19 -1.77 18.44
N ASN A 81 8.47 -1.81 17.13
CA ASN A 81 7.47 -1.50 16.09
C ASN A 81 6.24 -2.42 16.20
N HIS A 82 6.43 -3.64 16.68
CA HIS A 82 5.36 -4.62 16.83
C HIS A 82 4.60 -4.53 18.17
N SER A 83 4.93 -3.57 19.04
CA SER A 83 4.21 -3.37 20.30
C SER A 83 2.81 -2.81 20.11
N GLU A 84 1.93 -2.99 21.09
CA GLU A 84 0.60 -2.36 21.09
C GLU A 84 0.72 -0.83 21.26
N GLU A 85 1.70 -0.37 22.04
CA GLU A 85 1.99 1.06 22.17
C GLU A 85 2.31 1.72 20.82
N ALA A 86 3.12 1.06 19.99
CA ALA A 86 3.42 1.55 18.64
C ALA A 86 2.16 1.64 17.77
N LEU A 87 1.28 0.66 17.86
CA LEU A 87 0.02 0.64 17.12
C LEU A 87 -0.89 1.78 17.58
N ASP A 88 -1.01 2.03 18.87
CA ASP A 88 -1.82 3.11 19.44
C ASP A 88 -1.28 4.50 19.02
N ILE A 89 0.04 4.67 18.99
CA ILE A 89 0.69 5.88 18.47
C ILE A 89 0.32 6.09 17.00
N PHE A 90 0.43 5.07 16.17
CA PHE A 90 0.07 5.16 14.76
C PHE A 90 -1.41 5.49 14.56
N ILE A 91 -2.33 4.80 15.25
CA ILE A 91 -3.78 5.04 15.19
C ILE A 91 -4.11 6.49 15.58
N LYS A 92 -3.52 6.97 16.68
CA LYS A 92 -3.70 8.35 17.12
C LYS A 92 -3.29 9.36 16.05
N ASN A 93 -2.15 9.14 15.41
CA ASN A 93 -1.55 10.11 14.50
C ASN A 93 -2.12 10.04 13.08
N VAL A 94 -2.60 8.86 12.63
CA VAL A 94 -3.26 8.72 11.32
C VAL A 94 -4.69 9.26 11.33
N ARG A 95 -5.37 9.25 12.48
CA ARG A 95 -6.77 9.69 12.62
C ARG A 95 -7.04 11.09 12.04
N PRO A 96 -6.29 12.16 12.35
CA PRO A 96 -6.53 13.47 11.76
C PRO A 96 -6.28 13.51 10.24
N VAL A 97 -5.39 12.66 9.73
CA VAL A 97 -5.12 12.53 8.28
C VAL A 97 -6.34 11.90 7.59
N VAL A 98 -6.90 10.82 8.16
CA VAL A 98 -8.12 10.18 7.63
C VAL A 98 -9.31 11.13 7.68
N GLN A 99 -9.52 11.85 8.78
CA GLN A 99 -10.58 12.86 8.88
C GLN A 99 -10.44 13.97 7.83
N TYR A 100 -9.21 14.29 7.44
CA TYR A 100 -8.98 15.22 6.33
C TYR A 100 -9.28 14.59 4.99
N ALA A 101 -8.93 13.33 4.79
CA ALA A 101 -9.27 12.56 3.59
C ALA A 101 -10.79 12.46 3.37
N GLU A 102 -11.56 12.20 4.44
CA GLU A 102 -13.04 12.23 4.41
C GLU A 102 -13.59 13.55 3.86
N LYS A 103 -13.08 14.68 4.39
CA LYS A 103 -13.52 16.02 3.95
C LYS A 103 -13.21 16.30 2.48
N MET A 104 -12.17 15.67 1.95
CA MET A 104 -11.73 15.85 0.57
C MET A 104 -12.28 14.79 -0.40
N GLY A 105 -13.02 13.79 0.11
CA GLY A 105 -13.52 12.66 -0.67
C GLY A 105 -12.41 11.78 -1.24
N VAL A 106 -11.31 11.60 -0.51
CA VAL A 106 -10.11 10.86 -0.93
C VAL A 106 -9.95 9.63 -0.05
N ILE A 107 -9.50 8.53 -0.62
CA ILE A 107 -9.12 7.33 0.12
C ILE A 107 -7.65 7.48 0.56
N LEU A 108 -7.39 7.35 1.86
CA LEU A 108 -6.06 7.06 2.38
C LEU A 108 -5.93 5.54 2.47
N ALA A 109 -4.93 4.97 1.82
CA ALA A 109 -4.69 3.53 1.87
C ALA A 109 -3.36 3.23 2.57
N ILE A 110 -3.43 2.44 3.65
CA ILE A 110 -2.25 1.97 4.38
C ILE A 110 -1.78 0.63 3.83
N GLU A 111 -0.48 0.46 3.75
CA GLU A 111 0.17 -0.77 3.32
C GLU A 111 0.78 -1.47 4.54
N PRO A 112 0.26 -2.65 4.92
CA PRO A 112 0.87 -3.48 5.95
C PRO A 112 2.21 -4.04 5.48
N VAL A 113 3.26 -3.82 6.28
CA VAL A 113 4.62 -4.27 6.00
C VAL A 113 5.20 -4.95 7.23
N TYR A 114 5.72 -6.16 7.09
CA TYR A 114 6.23 -6.97 8.20
C TYR A 114 7.17 -6.20 9.16
N LYS A 115 8.02 -5.35 8.62
CA LYS A 115 9.00 -4.56 9.41
C LYS A 115 8.43 -3.28 10.02
N HIS A 116 7.20 -2.92 9.72
CA HIS A 116 6.56 -1.70 10.18
C HIS A 116 5.58 -1.96 11.34
N ILE A 117 4.91 -0.92 11.80
CA ILE A 117 3.99 -0.98 12.93
C ILE A 117 2.79 -1.86 12.62
N VAL A 118 2.19 -1.71 11.44
CA VAL A 118 1.13 -2.60 10.98
C VAL A 118 1.75 -3.73 10.17
N CYS A 119 2.21 -4.76 10.88
CA CYS A 119 3.05 -5.82 10.35
C CYS A 119 2.30 -7.07 9.85
N ASN A 120 0.97 -7.14 10.03
CA ASN A 120 0.16 -8.28 9.65
C ASN A 120 -1.31 -7.91 9.46
N PRO A 121 -2.14 -8.81 8.87
CA PRO A 121 -3.55 -8.53 8.61
C PRO A 121 -4.39 -8.19 9.84
N LYS A 122 -4.14 -8.84 10.99
CA LYS A 122 -4.90 -8.60 12.23
C LYS A 122 -4.66 -7.19 12.77
N ARG A 123 -3.41 -6.72 12.73
CA ARG A 123 -3.09 -5.34 13.14
C ARG A 123 -3.70 -4.32 12.18
N ALA A 124 -3.70 -4.61 10.87
CA ALA A 124 -4.38 -3.77 9.89
C ALA A 124 -5.90 -3.69 10.16
N ARG A 125 -6.56 -4.82 10.43
CA ARG A 125 -7.98 -4.86 10.81
C ARG A 125 -8.24 -4.02 12.06
N LYS A 126 -7.41 -4.14 13.09
CA LYS A 126 -7.54 -3.32 14.32
C LYS A 126 -7.46 -1.82 14.00
N VAL A 127 -6.55 -1.38 13.13
CA VAL A 127 -6.47 0.04 12.71
C VAL A 127 -7.74 0.47 12.00
N LEU A 128 -8.25 -0.33 11.06
CA LEU A 128 -9.47 -0.02 10.33
C LEU A 128 -10.67 0.11 11.28
N ASP A 129 -10.83 -0.84 12.21
CA ASP A 129 -11.94 -0.86 13.18
C ASP A 129 -11.86 0.32 14.16
N GLU A 130 -10.67 0.64 14.68
CA GLU A 130 -10.47 1.76 15.61
C GLU A 130 -10.66 3.14 14.94
N ILE A 131 -10.33 3.27 13.67
CA ILE A 131 -10.57 4.50 12.91
C ILE A 131 -12.03 4.60 12.50
N GLY A 132 -12.63 3.49 12.04
CA GLY A 132 -14.04 3.39 11.69
C GLY A 132 -14.46 4.26 10.49
N SER A 133 -13.57 4.48 9.53
CA SER A 133 -13.81 5.35 8.37
C SER A 133 -13.72 4.58 7.05
N PRO A 134 -14.71 4.72 6.14
CA PRO A 134 -14.62 4.14 4.81
C PRO A 134 -13.53 4.77 3.94
N ASN A 135 -12.99 5.92 4.35
CA ASN A 135 -11.89 6.59 3.65
C ASN A 135 -10.50 6.09 4.09
N LEU A 136 -10.43 5.13 5.03
CA LEU A 136 -9.22 4.38 5.32
C LEU A 136 -9.34 2.98 4.72
N GLN A 137 -8.47 2.65 3.79
CA GLN A 137 -8.46 1.35 3.11
C GLN A 137 -7.04 0.77 3.07
N ILE A 138 -6.87 -0.34 2.34
CA ILE A 138 -5.63 -1.13 2.32
C ILE A 138 -5.01 -1.12 0.92
N ILE A 139 -3.71 -0.90 0.87
CA ILE A 139 -2.85 -1.40 -0.21
C ILE A 139 -2.39 -2.79 0.21
N PHE A 140 -2.72 -3.79 -0.57
CA PHE A 140 -2.32 -5.17 -0.30
C PHE A 140 -1.10 -5.55 -1.13
N ASP A 141 0.06 -5.60 -0.49
CA ASP A 141 1.27 -6.19 -1.03
C ASP A 141 1.57 -7.51 -0.29
N PRO A 142 1.37 -8.67 -0.93
CA PRO A 142 1.57 -9.95 -0.29
C PRO A 142 3.02 -10.22 0.10
N VAL A 143 3.99 -9.67 -0.64
CA VAL A 143 5.43 -9.84 -0.34
C VAL A 143 5.86 -9.00 0.84
N ASN A 144 5.27 -7.82 1.03
CA ASN A 144 5.60 -6.95 2.17
C ASN A 144 5.10 -7.51 3.52
N LEU A 145 4.19 -8.47 3.52
CA LEU A 145 3.79 -9.22 4.72
C LEU A 145 4.80 -10.31 5.12
N LEU A 146 5.81 -10.57 4.28
CA LEU A 146 6.75 -11.66 4.45
C LEU A 146 8.12 -11.17 4.98
N ASP A 147 8.76 -12.07 5.70
CA ASP A 147 10.17 -12.00 6.14
C ASP A 147 10.79 -13.37 6.07
N ILE A 148 12.10 -13.47 6.26
CA ILE A 148 12.83 -14.75 6.26
C ILE A 148 12.29 -15.73 7.33
N SER A 149 11.65 -15.23 8.37
CA SER A 149 11.07 -16.03 9.44
C SER A 149 9.74 -16.67 9.10
N ASN A 150 8.96 -16.10 8.14
CA ASN A 150 7.58 -16.51 7.86
C ASN A 150 7.27 -16.82 6.37
N TYR A 151 8.18 -16.59 5.43
CA TYR A 151 7.90 -16.71 3.99
C TYR A 151 7.44 -18.09 3.53
N LYS A 152 7.76 -19.13 4.29
CA LYS A 152 7.30 -20.49 4.01
C LYS A 152 5.81 -20.68 4.27
N GLU A 153 5.22 -19.80 5.07
CA GLU A 153 3.79 -19.79 5.40
C GLU A 153 3.01 -18.79 4.51
N ARG A 154 3.62 -18.29 3.42
CA ARG A 154 3.06 -17.22 2.58
C ARG A 154 1.64 -17.47 2.12
N GLU A 155 1.31 -18.71 1.75
CA GLU A 155 -0.03 -19.04 1.28
C GLU A 155 -1.11 -18.86 2.35
N SER A 156 -0.82 -19.24 3.60
CA SER A 156 -1.74 -19.01 4.73
C SER A 156 -1.82 -17.54 5.14
N ILE A 157 -0.71 -16.81 5.06
CA ILE A 157 -0.68 -15.35 5.32
C ILE A 157 -1.51 -14.59 4.28
N ILE A 158 -1.40 -14.96 3.01
CA ILE A 158 -2.20 -14.40 1.93
C ILE A 158 -3.69 -14.72 2.11
N ALA A 159 -4.01 -15.98 2.44
CA ALA A 159 -5.39 -16.39 2.70
C ALA A 159 -6.01 -15.60 3.87
N GLU A 160 -5.29 -15.46 4.98
CA GLU A 160 -5.71 -14.64 6.12
C GLU A 160 -5.90 -13.17 5.73
N ALA A 161 -4.98 -12.60 4.95
CA ALA A 161 -5.09 -11.21 4.50
C ALA A 161 -6.36 -10.99 3.65
N ILE A 162 -6.65 -11.89 2.72
CA ILE A 162 -7.86 -11.83 1.90
C ILE A 162 -9.13 -12.00 2.75
N GLU A 163 -9.13 -12.93 3.72
CA GLU A 163 -10.26 -13.16 4.62
C GLU A 163 -10.54 -11.95 5.50
N VAL A 164 -9.50 -11.38 6.12
CA VAL A 164 -9.63 -10.34 7.13
C VAL A 164 -9.78 -8.95 6.54
N LEU A 165 -9.15 -8.66 5.39
CA LEU A 165 -9.05 -7.32 4.81
C LEU A 165 -9.73 -7.20 3.44
N GLY A 166 -10.21 -8.28 2.84
CA GLY A 166 -10.61 -8.32 1.42
C GLY A 166 -11.60 -7.23 1.01
N GLU A 167 -12.55 -6.87 1.86
CA GLU A 167 -13.51 -5.79 1.57
C GLU A 167 -12.85 -4.41 1.50
N ASP A 168 -11.82 -4.19 2.32
CA ASP A 168 -11.12 -2.91 2.45
C ASP A 168 -9.90 -2.78 1.52
N ILE A 169 -9.54 -3.81 0.75
CA ILE A 169 -8.43 -3.73 -0.21
C ILE A 169 -8.84 -2.83 -1.39
N ALA A 170 -8.13 -1.71 -1.55
CA ALA A 170 -8.34 -0.73 -2.61
C ALA A 170 -7.37 -0.88 -3.79
N VAL A 171 -6.15 -1.32 -3.51
CA VAL A 171 -5.08 -1.52 -4.50
C VAL A 171 -4.29 -2.76 -4.14
N ILE A 172 -3.81 -3.49 -5.14
CA ILE A 172 -2.92 -4.63 -4.95
C ILE A 172 -1.57 -4.32 -5.60
N HIS A 173 -0.50 -4.43 -4.82
CA HIS A 173 0.86 -4.42 -5.34
C HIS A 173 1.27 -5.85 -5.71
N ILE A 174 1.91 -5.98 -6.85
CA ILE A 174 2.33 -7.26 -7.42
C ILE A 174 3.83 -7.21 -7.68
N LYS A 175 4.58 -7.96 -6.90
CA LYS A 175 6.02 -8.22 -7.05
C LYS A 175 6.33 -9.65 -6.68
N ASP A 176 7.57 -10.03 -6.72
CA ASP A 176 8.03 -11.35 -6.34
C ASP A 176 9.20 -11.24 -5.35
N PHE A 177 9.67 -12.34 -4.84
CA PHE A 177 10.87 -12.39 -4.03
C PHE A 177 11.68 -13.65 -4.32
N ILE A 178 12.98 -13.55 -4.07
CA ILE A 178 13.89 -14.68 -3.97
C ILE A 178 14.56 -14.69 -2.59
N VAL A 179 14.96 -15.87 -2.13
CA VAL A 179 15.78 -16.00 -0.92
C VAL A 179 17.25 -15.89 -1.33
N LYS A 180 17.94 -14.88 -0.82
CA LYS A 180 19.37 -14.66 -1.08
C LYS A 180 20.07 -14.24 0.21
N ASP A 181 21.19 -14.89 0.51
CA ASP A 181 22.04 -14.57 1.66
C ASP A 181 21.27 -14.50 3.00
N GLY A 182 20.24 -15.35 3.19
CA GLY A 182 19.43 -15.40 4.41
C GLY A 182 18.39 -14.27 4.53
N ALA A 183 18.09 -13.56 3.45
CA ALA A 183 17.10 -12.49 3.40
C ALA A 183 16.15 -12.65 2.20
N LEU A 184 14.97 -12.07 2.28
CA LEU A 184 14.09 -11.90 1.13
C LEU A 184 14.53 -10.69 0.31
N VAL A 185 14.71 -10.89 -0.97
CA VAL A 185 15.03 -9.83 -1.94
C VAL A 185 13.88 -9.72 -2.92
N SER A 186 13.24 -8.55 -2.95
CA SER A 186 12.14 -8.29 -3.87
C SER A 186 12.63 -8.22 -5.32
N VAL A 187 11.89 -8.87 -6.21
CA VAL A 187 12.15 -8.93 -7.65
C VAL A 187 10.85 -8.72 -8.44
N ALA A 188 10.96 -8.59 -9.76
CA ALA A 188 9.78 -8.49 -10.62
C ALA A 188 8.97 -9.80 -10.59
N VAL A 189 7.64 -9.69 -10.67
CA VAL A 189 6.74 -10.83 -10.64
C VAL A 189 7.04 -11.84 -11.75
N GLY A 190 6.95 -13.13 -11.41
CA GLY A 190 7.24 -14.26 -12.29
C GLY A 190 8.73 -14.63 -12.35
N THR A 191 9.56 -14.02 -11.49
CA THR A 191 11.00 -14.32 -11.41
C THR A 191 11.45 -14.83 -10.04
N GLY A 192 10.51 -15.08 -9.12
CA GLY A 192 10.76 -15.55 -7.76
C GLY A 192 9.86 -16.71 -7.34
N GLU A 193 9.46 -16.71 -6.06
CA GLU A 193 8.81 -17.84 -5.39
C GLU A 193 7.31 -17.59 -5.10
N MET A 194 6.71 -16.47 -5.53
CA MET A 194 5.30 -16.16 -5.28
C MET A 194 4.35 -16.97 -6.19
N ASP A 195 3.30 -17.52 -5.58
CA ASP A 195 2.11 -18.01 -6.30
C ASP A 195 0.97 -16.99 -6.17
N TYR A 196 0.60 -16.38 -7.29
CA TYR A 196 -0.47 -15.40 -7.36
C TYR A 196 -1.87 -16.00 -7.58
N THR A 197 -2.02 -17.32 -7.62
CA THR A 197 -3.29 -17.99 -7.95
C THR A 197 -4.43 -17.57 -7.02
N GLN A 198 -4.20 -17.51 -5.71
CA GLN A 198 -5.21 -17.08 -4.73
C GLN A 198 -5.63 -15.62 -4.94
N ILE A 199 -4.66 -14.74 -5.16
CA ILE A 199 -4.87 -13.30 -5.36
C ILE A 199 -5.63 -13.06 -6.67
N ILE A 200 -5.25 -13.71 -7.75
CA ILE A 200 -5.95 -13.61 -9.04
C ILE A 200 -7.40 -14.11 -8.93
N ARG A 201 -7.64 -15.19 -8.18
CA ARG A 201 -9.01 -15.65 -7.91
C ARG A 201 -9.81 -14.61 -7.13
N PHE A 202 -9.24 -14.07 -6.06
CA PHE A 202 -9.86 -12.98 -5.28
C PHE A 202 -10.19 -11.78 -6.15
N ILE A 203 -9.28 -11.33 -7.02
CA ILE A 203 -9.51 -10.23 -7.95
C ILE A 203 -10.72 -10.54 -8.83
N LYS A 204 -10.74 -11.70 -9.50
CA LYS A 204 -11.81 -12.08 -10.44
C LYS A 204 -13.17 -12.20 -9.76
N GLU A 205 -13.23 -12.76 -8.55
CA GLU A 205 -14.49 -13.04 -7.84
C GLU A 205 -15.04 -11.83 -7.08
N LYS A 206 -14.17 -11.02 -6.50
CA LYS A 206 -14.56 -9.97 -5.54
C LYS A 206 -14.24 -8.55 -5.96
N LYS A 207 -13.16 -8.35 -6.73
CA LYS A 207 -12.60 -7.02 -7.04
C LYS A 207 -12.23 -6.87 -8.52
N PRO A 208 -13.12 -7.17 -9.51
CA PRO A 208 -12.76 -7.28 -10.93
C PRO A 208 -12.22 -5.96 -11.55
N TYR A 209 -12.43 -4.83 -10.89
CA TYR A 209 -11.97 -3.51 -11.35
C TYR A 209 -10.89 -2.90 -10.46
N ILE A 210 -10.28 -3.69 -9.58
CA ILE A 210 -9.24 -3.18 -8.69
C ILE A 210 -7.97 -2.81 -9.46
N HIS A 211 -7.35 -1.70 -9.07
CA HIS A 211 -6.02 -1.37 -9.57
C HIS A 211 -4.97 -2.36 -9.06
N THR A 212 -4.15 -2.85 -9.97
CA THR A 212 -2.95 -3.63 -9.64
C THR A 212 -1.72 -2.91 -10.18
N THR A 213 -0.69 -2.76 -9.37
CA THR A 213 0.58 -2.15 -9.77
C THR A 213 1.69 -3.18 -9.76
N LEU A 214 2.52 -3.18 -10.80
CA LEU A 214 3.70 -4.03 -10.87
C LEU A 214 4.87 -3.32 -10.20
N GLU A 215 5.34 -3.85 -9.09
CA GLU A 215 6.52 -3.35 -8.38
C GLU A 215 7.81 -4.08 -8.75
N ASN A 216 8.95 -3.50 -8.39
CA ASN A 216 10.28 -4.03 -8.75
C ASN A 216 10.43 -4.31 -10.25
N THR A 217 9.69 -3.58 -11.07
CA THR A 217 9.63 -3.71 -12.51
C THR A 217 10.41 -2.58 -13.16
N THR A 218 11.16 -2.88 -14.21
CA THR A 218 11.90 -1.93 -15.01
C THR A 218 11.35 -1.91 -16.44
N PRO A 219 11.68 -0.91 -17.28
CA PRO A 219 11.27 -0.92 -18.69
C PRO A 219 11.64 -2.22 -19.43
N GLU A 220 12.74 -2.86 -19.05
CA GLU A 220 13.27 -4.06 -19.70
C GLU A 220 12.44 -5.32 -19.39
N ASN A 221 11.84 -5.40 -18.19
CA ASN A 221 11.08 -6.59 -17.75
C ASN A 221 9.57 -6.36 -17.62
N ALA A 222 9.08 -5.13 -17.80
CA ALA A 222 7.68 -4.77 -17.60
C ALA A 222 6.72 -5.58 -18.50
N VAL A 223 7.13 -5.83 -19.74
CA VAL A 223 6.32 -6.60 -20.71
C VAL A 223 6.16 -8.04 -20.25
N GLN A 224 7.24 -8.67 -19.79
CA GLN A 224 7.22 -10.04 -19.29
C GLN A 224 6.43 -10.16 -17.98
N ALA A 225 6.62 -9.24 -17.04
CA ALA A 225 5.89 -9.19 -15.78
C ALA A 225 4.38 -9.05 -16.01
N LYS A 226 3.97 -8.14 -16.90
CA LYS A 226 2.57 -7.98 -17.30
C LYS A 226 2.03 -9.27 -17.96
N ALA A 227 2.76 -9.85 -18.90
CA ALA A 227 2.34 -11.06 -19.61
C ALA A 227 2.17 -12.26 -18.66
N TYR A 228 3.03 -12.40 -17.66
CA TYR A 228 2.93 -13.43 -16.63
C TYR A 228 1.61 -13.32 -15.86
N ILE A 229 1.29 -12.14 -15.31
CA ILE A 229 0.04 -11.91 -14.56
C ILE A 229 -1.18 -12.05 -15.45
N GLN A 230 -1.12 -11.51 -16.69
CA GLN A 230 -2.22 -11.64 -17.65
C GLN A 230 -2.54 -13.12 -17.94
N LYS A 231 -1.50 -13.94 -18.16
CA LYS A 231 -1.68 -15.38 -18.38
C LYS A 231 -2.34 -16.05 -17.18
N LEU A 232 -1.91 -15.76 -15.95
CA LEU A 232 -2.55 -16.28 -14.74
C LEU A 232 -4.01 -15.84 -14.65
N TYR A 233 -4.30 -14.58 -14.94
CA TYR A 233 -5.65 -14.05 -14.95
C TYR A 233 -6.53 -14.78 -15.98
N ASP A 234 -6.06 -14.95 -17.22
CA ASP A 234 -6.83 -15.58 -18.30
C ASP A 234 -7.10 -17.06 -18.03
N THR A 235 -6.14 -17.78 -17.43
CA THR A 235 -6.25 -19.23 -17.16
C THR A 235 -6.92 -19.57 -15.84
N CYS A 236 -7.03 -18.64 -14.90
CA CYS A 236 -7.68 -18.84 -13.61
C CYS A 236 -9.19 -19.06 -13.81
N GLN A 237 -9.66 -20.26 -13.49
CA GLN A 237 -11.08 -20.58 -13.50
C GLN A 237 -11.74 -20.14 -12.21
N ILE A 238 -12.87 -19.45 -12.32
CA ILE A 238 -13.79 -19.16 -11.23
C ILE A 238 -14.70 -20.38 -11.08
N LYS A 239 -14.87 -20.88 -9.87
CA LYS A 239 -15.79 -21.98 -9.58
C LYS A 239 -17.22 -21.49 -9.43
#